data_729c9e4900cc91defc7aa1ba6cb01f56
#
_entry.id   729c9e4900cc91defc7aa1ba6cb01f56
#
_cell.length_a   1.000
_cell.length_b   1.000
_cell.length_c   1.000
_cell.angle_alpha   90.00
_cell.angle_beta   90.00
_cell.angle_gamma   90.00
#
_symmetry.space_group_name_H-M   'P 1'
#
loop_
_entity.id
_entity.type
_entity.pdbx_description
1 polymer ?
#
loop_
_entity_poly.entity_id
_entity_poly.type
_entity_poly.pdbx_seq_one_letter_code
_entity_poly.pdbx_strand_id
1 'polypeptide(L)'
;MGTFVDFVGVAKQAVRHHGGISMVFRRLWQVMAFEGFSGLKKKISQVMAHRRSLLSSHQSEGITQLGRVNDSGKNPMAPKAPLASGALLLGHPFGVLGMGEHVRLSASAFSAAEVPFGIRNIYGEYGLHLAEIHQDFPFKDKIAKDGCYRANVFHINADEMVNAQIHLGKDIFTDRYNIGYWAWELSQFPHAWRSALQLVDEVWAPSRFIEQSIADATSLPVIRMPLAVEFPEPNGMTRESFGLPDDRFLFLFFFDFTSYVQRKNPEGAIRAFLQAFPDVDDACAGIVIKMNGMDLRPKEYQAFIQSIDCEDPRIILLDKVLTDRETKSLVKLCDCFLSLHRSEGFGRGLAEAMYLGKPVIATGYSGNLDFTNEHNSCLVDYRLIPVRDHEYPFAKGQKWADPDIEHAVWFMKRVVNDTHYAQTIGQHAADFIKTYHSPSAVGAKYRGRLAALNLV
;
A
#
# COMPACT_ATOMS: atom_id res chain seq x y z
N MET A 1 -15.32 22.72 35.32
CA MET A 1 -13.88 22.77 35.68
C MET A 1 -13.20 21.38 35.57
N GLY A 2 -13.86 20.27 35.91
CA GLY A 2 -13.26 18.91 35.82
C GLY A 2 -12.84 18.47 34.41
N THR A 3 -13.60 18.82 33.38
CA THR A 3 -13.32 18.42 31.99
C THR A 3 -12.10 19.09 31.35
N PHE A 4 -11.69 20.28 31.84
CA PHE A 4 -10.51 20.98 31.31
C PHE A 4 -9.20 20.44 31.90
N VAL A 5 -9.23 20.06 33.17
CA VAL A 5 -8.08 19.47 33.89
C VAL A 5 -7.77 18.09 33.33
N ASP A 6 -8.81 17.28 33.00
CA ASP A 6 -8.66 15.99 32.35
C ASP A 6 -8.09 16.12 30.93
N PHE A 7 -8.50 17.13 30.17
CA PHE A 7 -7.97 17.41 28.84
C PHE A 7 -6.48 17.76 28.87
N VAL A 8 -6.05 18.60 29.82
CA VAL A 8 -4.63 18.95 29.97
C VAL A 8 -3.78 17.75 30.40
N GLY A 9 -4.34 16.84 31.21
CA GLY A 9 -3.68 15.59 31.60
C GLY A 9 -3.48 14.64 30.40
N VAL A 10 -4.52 14.48 29.59
CA VAL A 10 -4.47 13.67 28.35
C VAL A 10 -3.51 14.28 27.34
N ALA A 11 -3.54 15.58 27.14
CA ALA A 11 -2.62 16.29 26.24
C ALA A 11 -1.16 16.18 26.70
N LYS A 12 -0.87 16.31 27.99
CA LYS A 12 0.49 16.12 28.54
C LYS A 12 1.00 14.68 28.37
N GLN A 13 0.14 13.69 28.51
CA GLN A 13 0.50 12.28 28.32
C GLN A 13 0.69 11.96 26.84
N ALA A 14 -0.16 12.47 25.95
CA ALA A 14 -0.02 12.36 24.50
C ALA A 14 1.28 13.04 24.00
N VAL A 15 1.66 14.17 24.57
CA VAL A 15 2.92 14.88 24.28
C VAL A 15 4.13 14.05 24.69
N ARG A 16 4.09 13.34 25.82
CA ARG A 16 5.18 12.46 26.27
C ARG A 16 5.28 11.19 25.43
N HIS A 17 4.15 10.66 24.92
CA HIS A 17 4.12 9.40 24.15
C HIS A 17 4.27 9.61 22.64
N HIS A 18 4.01 10.78 22.10
CA HIS A 18 3.94 11.02 20.64
C HIS A 18 4.98 12.02 20.10
N GLY A 19 6.09 12.21 20.80
CA GLY A 19 7.25 12.93 20.24
C GLY A 19 7.12 14.44 20.12
N GLY A 20 6.23 15.08 20.90
CA GLY A 20 6.18 16.54 21.04
C GLY A 20 4.83 17.20 20.77
N ILE A 21 4.67 18.40 21.32
CA ILE A 21 3.44 19.21 21.26
C ILE A 21 2.98 19.45 19.81
N SER A 22 3.90 19.65 18.88
CA SER A 22 3.58 19.98 17.47
C SER A 22 2.88 18.82 16.73
N MET A 23 3.22 17.57 17.02
CA MET A 23 2.63 16.40 16.34
C MET A 23 1.23 16.09 16.88
N VAL A 24 1.00 16.27 18.18
CA VAL A 24 -0.35 16.14 18.79
C VAL A 24 -1.27 17.22 18.28
N PHE A 25 -0.81 18.47 18.18
CA PHE A 25 -1.58 19.57 17.58
C PHE A 25 -1.85 19.34 16.09
N ARG A 26 -0.89 18.82 15.33
CA ARG A 26 -1.06 18.51 13.91
C ARG A 26 -2.11 17.41 13.70
N ARG A 27 -2.13 16.34 14.51
CA ARG A 27 -3.16 15.29 14.47
C ARG A 27 -4.54 15.80 14.93
N LEU A 28 -4.60 16.57 15.99
CA LEU A 28 -5.84 17.19 16.44
C LEU A 28 -6.39 18.15 15.38
N TRP A 29 -5.50 18.90 14.73
CA TRP A 29 -5.88 19.81 13.65
C TRP A 29 -6.31 19.05 12.40
N GLN A 30 -5.66 17.96 12.05
CA GLN A 30 -6.09 17.07 10.97
C GLN A 30 -7.49 16.49 11.25
N VAL A 31 -7.73 15.96 12.44
CA VAL A 31 -9.06 15.45 12.82
C VAL A 31 -10.10 16.58 12.80
N MET A 32 -9.78 17.77 13.28
CA MET A 32 -10.68 18.93 13.21
C MET A 32 -10.93 19.40 11.77
N ALA A 33 -9.92 19.41 10.93
CA ALA A 33 -10.03 19.81 9.53
C ALA A 33 -10.83 18.80 8.68
N PHE A 34 -10.74 17.50 8.99
CA PHE A 34 -11.36 16.43 8.21
C PHE A 34 -12.71 15.94 8.75
N GLU A 35 -12.89 15.89 10.06
CA GLU A 35 -14.09 15.30 10.70
C GLU A 35 -14.92 16.36 11.48
N GLY A 36 -14.47 17.61 11.48
CA GLY A 36 -15.12 18.69 12.24
C GLY A 36 -15.06 18.48 13.76
N PHE A 37 -15.73 19.39 14.49
CA PHE A 37 -15.76 19.37 15.96
C PHE A 37 -16.45 18.11 16.54
N SER A 38 -17.38 17.54 15.79
CA SER A 38 -18.11 16.31 16.18
C SER A 38 -17.22 15.07 16.11
N GLY A 39 -16.37 14.93 15.08
CA GLY A 39 -15.42 13.85 14.95
C GLY A 39 -14.32 13.87 16.00
N LEU A 40 -13.80 15.06 16.29
CA LEU A 40 -12.85 15.27 17.37
C LEU A 40 -13.45 14.87 18.73
N LYS A 41 -14.69 15.30 19.02
CA LYS A 41 -15.40 14.95 20.25
C LYS A 41 -15.65 13.45 20.39
N LYS A 42 -16.00 12.78 19.28
CA LYS A 42 -16.18 11.32 19.21
C LYS A 42 -14.88 10.57 19.50
N LYS A 43 -13.75 10.97 18.89
CA LYS A 43 -12.42 10.35 19.13
C LYS A 43 -11.92 10.57 20.55
N ILE A 44 -12.08 11.77 21.11
CA ILE A 44 -11.74 12.06 22.52
C ILE A 44 -12.59 11.20 23.45
N SER A 45 -13.90 11.06 23.19
CA SER A 45 -14.80 10.22 23.98
C SER A 45 -14.41 8.74 23.93
N GLN A 46 -13.99 8.22 22.78
CA GLN A 46 -13.52 6.86 22.61
C GLN A 46 -12.21 6.59 23.38
N VAL A 47 -11.25 7.49 23.31
CA VAL A 47 -9.99 7.39 24.08
C VAL A 47 -10.27 7.43 25.59
N MET A 48 -11.20 8.29 26.04
CA MET A 48 -11.61 8.38 27.43
C MET A 48 -12.36 7.12 27.92
N ALA A 49 -13.23 6.53 27.09
CA ALA A 49 -13.94 5.30 27.39
C ALA A 49 -12.97 4.12 27.52
N HIS A 50 -12.00 4.03 26.62
CA HIS A 50 -10.94 3.00 26.68
C HIS A 50 -10.06 3.14 27.94
N ARG A 51 -9.69 4.36 28.33
CA ARG A 51 -8.96 4.62 29.58
C ARG A 51 -9.77 4.22 30.82
N ARG A 52 -11.08 4.45 30.85
CA ARG A 52 -11.94 3.99 31.95
C ARG A 52 -12.00 2.47 32.04
N SER A 53 -12.07 1.77 30.89
CA SER A 53 -12.03 0.31 30.82
C SER A 53 -10.71 -0.27 31.33
N LEU A 54 -9.56 0.33 30.97
CA LEU A 54 -8.24 -0.07 31.47
C LEU A 54 -8.07 0.18 32.97
N LEU A 55 -8.61 1.29 33.49
CA LEU A 55 -8.57 1.58 34.93
C LEU A 55 -9.52 0.70 35.74
N SER A 56 -10.64 0.28 35.17
CA SER A 56 -11.57 -0.67 35.83
C SER A 56 -11.03 -2.10 35.85
N SER A 57 -10.29 -2.53 34.83
CA SER A 57 -9.63 -3.85 34.81
C SER A 57 -8.48 -3.95 35.82
N HIS A 58 -7.78 -2.85 36.11
CA HIS A 58 -6.77 -2.82 37.16
C HIS A 58 -7.33 -2.69 38.59
N GLN A 59 -8.58 -2.25 38.77
CA GLN A 59 -9.24 -2.20 40.07
C GLN A 59 -9.88 -3.52 40.51
N SER A 60 -10.16 -4.44 39.61
CA SER A 60 -10.74 -5.74 39.94
C SER A 60 -9.74 -6.81 40.40
N GLU A 61 -8.44 -6.58 40.24
CA GLU A 61 -7.38 -7.48 40.72
C GLU A 61 -6.69 -7.04 42.03
N GLY A 62 -7.13 -5.96 42.64
CA GLY A 62 -6.41 -5.27 43.72
C GLY A 62 -7.05 -5.26 45.11
N ILE A 63 -7.92 -6.25 45.48
CA ILE A 63 -8.37 -6.37 46.88
C ILE A 63 -8.33 -7.82 47.30
N THR A 64 -7.16 -8.32 47.63
CA THR A 64 -6.94 -9.32 48.71
C THR A 64 -5.44 -9.37 49.05
N GLN A 65 -5.15 -9.14 50.35
CA GLN A 65 -3.88 -9.33 51.06
C GLN A 65 -2.88 -8.15 51.05
N LEU A 66 -3.07 -7.30 52.05
CA LEU A 66 -1.98 -6.59 52.75
C LEU A 66 -1.18 -7.61 53.56
N GLY A 67 -0.13 -8.16 52.99
CA GLY A 67 0.91 -8.94 53.66
C GLY A 67 2.25 -8.25 53.41
N ARG A 68 3.01 -8.02 54.49
CA ARG A 68 4.33 -7.39 54.53
C ARG A 68 5.22 -7.83 53.39
N VAL A 69 5.66 -6.92 52.54
CA VAL A 69 6.68 -7.16 51.51
C VAL A 69 8.05 -6.99 52.17
N ASN A 70 8.76 -8.07 52.43
CA ASN A 70 10.20 -8.06 52.62
C ASN A 70 10.86 -7.86 51.23
N ASP A 71 11.64 -6.80 51.16
CA ASP A 71 12.50 -6.47 50.02
C ASP A 71 13.69 -7.47 50.02
N SER A 72 13.57 -8.56 49.25
CA SER A 72 14.70 -9.37 48.83
C SER A 72 14.30 -10.33 47.70
N GLY A 73 14.75 -10.03 46.50
CA GLY A 73 14.72 -11.00 45.42
C GLY A 73 14.29 -10.41 44.08
N LYS A 74 15.20 -9.76 43.36
CA LYS A 74 15.10 -9.71 41.89
C LYS A 74 15.05 -11.15 41.41
N ASN A 75 13.85 -11.63 41.08
CA ASN A 75 13.71 -12.89 40.35
C ASN A 75 14.57 -12.76 39.06
N PRO A 76 15.56 -13.64 38.83
CA PRO A 76 16.26 -13.61 37.56
C PRO A 76 15.21 -13.84 36.47
N MET A 77 15.12 -12.91 35.52
CA MET A 77 14.28 -13.03 34.35
C MET A 77 14.51 -14.41 33.75
N ALA A 78 13.47 -15.21 33.62
CA ALA A 78 13.57 -16.52 32.98
C ALA A 78 14.29 -16.33 31.62
N PRO A 79 15.24 -17.23 31.27
CA PRO A 79 15.97 -17.08 30.02
C PRO A 79 14.97 -17.03 28.89
N LYS A 80 15.06 -15.95 28.06
CA LYS A 80 14.23 -15.81 26.87
C LYS A 80 14.43 -17.06 26.01
N ALA A 81 13.35 -17.69 25.55
CA ALA A 81 13.44 -18.80 24.61
C ALA A 81 14.28 -18.41 23.38
N PRO A 82 15.15 -19.31 22.89
CA PRO A 82 15.97 -18.99 21.71
C PRO A 82 15.08 -18.67 20.51
N LEU A 83 15.48 -17.66 19.75
CA LEU A 83 14.76 -17.25 18.55
C LEU A 83 14.86 -18.34 17.46
N ALA A 84 13.72 -18.71 16.89
CA ALA A 84 13.63 -19.68 15.81
C ALA A 84 14.14 -19.09 14.48
N SER A 85 14.64 -19.94 13.60
CA SER A 85 14.88 -19.58 12.18
C SER A 85 13.60 -19.10 11.55
N GLY A 86 13.71 -18.08 10.66
CA GLY A 86 12.56 -17.52 9.96
C GLY A 86 12.30 -16.06 10.29
N ALA A 87 11.13 -15.58 9.91
CA ALA A 87 10.76 -14.17 10.01
C ALA A 87 9.36 -13.93 10.59
N LEU A 88 9.22 -12.86 11.36
CA LEU A 88 7.93 -12.29 11.73
C LEU A 88 7.58 -11.18 10.73
N LEU A 89 6.48 -11.34 10.00
CA LEU A 89 5.94 -10.33 9.09
C LEU A 89 5.02 -9.40 9.86
N LEU A 90 5.40 -8.14 9.99
CA LEU A 90 4.65 -7.15 10.76
C LEU A 90 3.98 -6.14 9.82
N GLY A 91 2.68 -5.97 9.92
CA GLY A 91 1.93 -5.03 9.05
C GLY A 91 0.44 -5.07 9.30
N HIS A 92 -0.34 -4.82 8.24
CA HIS A 92 -1.80 -4.78 8.25
C HIS A 92 -2.40 -5.92 7.41
N PRO A 93 -2.28 -7.20 7.82
CA PRO A 93 -2.63 -8.35 6.98
C PRO A 93 -4.11 -8.37 6.54
N PHE A 94 -4.99 -7.74 7.31
CA PHE A 94 -6.43 -7.63 7.01
C PHE A 94 -6.83 -6.32 6.32
N GLY A 95 -5.90 -5.38 6.13
CA GLY A 95 -6.19 -4.08 5.54
C GLY A 95 -6.44 -4.17 4.03
N VAL A 96 -7.51 -3.51 3.55
CA VAL A 96 -7.81 -3.33 2.12
C VAL A 96 -7.05 -2.12 1.58
N LEU A 97 -5.74 -2.16 1.68
CA LEU A 97 -4.82 -1.11 1.23
C LEU A 97 -3.53 -1.73 0.67
N GLY A 98 -2.75 -0.92 -0.05
CA GLY A 98 -1.52 -1.37 -0.71
C GLY A 98 -0.56 -2.12 0.22
N MET A 99 -0.32 -1.60 1.43
CA MET A 99 0.57 -2.24 2.41
C MET A 99 -0.03 -3.50 3.04
N GLY A 100 -1.36 -3.63 3.09
CA GLY A 100 -2.02 -4.87 3.51
C GLY A 100 -1.79 -6.00 2.49
N GLU A 101 -1.95 -5.69 1.21
CA GLU A 101 -1.63 -6.65 0.14
C GLU A 101 -0.15 -7.02 0.13
N HIS A 102 0.72 -6.06 0.43
CA HIS A 102 2.15 -6.27 0.55
C HIS A 102 2.49 -7.39 1.56
N VAL A 103 1.85 -7.41 2.73
CA VAL A 103 2.00 -8.49 3.73
C VAL A 103 1.51 -9.82 3.16
N ARG A 104 0.34 -9.84 2.52
CA ARG A 104 -0.27 -11.08 2.00
C ARG A 104 0.56 -11.71 0.90
N LEU A 105 1.05 -10.91 -0.05
CA LEU A 105 1.93 -11.36 -1.13
C LEU A 105 3.28 -11.85 -0.61
N SER A 106 3.83 -11.18 0.41
CA SER A 106 5.06 -11.65 1.06
C SER A 106 4.83 -12.97 1.81
N ALA A 107 3.71 -13.15 2.50
CA ALA A 107 3.37 -14.41 3.14
C ALA A 107 3.29 -15.57 2.13
N SER A 108 2.71 -15.34 0.94
CA SER A 108 2.70 -16.31 -0.15
C SER A 108 4.10 -16.65 -0.63
N ALA A 109 4.99 -15.67 -0.76
CA ALA A 109 6.38 -15.87 -1.16
C ALA A 109 7.19 -16.64 -0.09
N PHE A 110 7.02 -16.29 1.19
CA PHE A 110 7.64 -17.03 2.31
C PHE A 110 7.17 -18.47 2.35
N SER A 111 5.88 -18.72 2.16
CA SER A 111 5.30 -20.06 2.09
C SER A 111 5.84 -20.88 0.93
N ALA A 112 5.88 -20.31 -0.27
CA ALA A 112 6.38 -20.97 -1.47
C ALA A 112 7.88 -21.32 -1.40
N ALA A 113 8.65 -20.55 -0.63
CA ALA A 113 10.08 -20.79 -0.40
C ALA A 113 10.35 -21.69 0.83
N GLU A 114 9.32 -22.18 1.50
CA GLU A 114 9.43 -22.98 2.73
C GLU A 114 10.25 -22.31 3.84
N VAL A 115 10.18 -20.97 3.90
CA VAL A 115 10.79 -20.17 4.97
C VAL A 115 9.81 -20.11 6.15
N PRO A 116 10.20 -20.52 7.36
CA PRO A 116 9.33 -20.41 8.53
C PRO A 116 8.96 -18.95 8.79
N PHE A 117 7.66 -18.68 9.00
CA PHE A 117 7.20 -17.32 9.29
C PHE A 117 5.96 -17.30 10.18
N GLY A 118 5.78 -16.19 10.87
CA GLY A 118 4.55 -15.80 11.52
C GLY A 118 4.11 -14.41 11.00
N ILE A 119 2.88 -14.02 11.29
CA ILE A 119 2.34 -12.72 10.89
C ILE A 119 1.82 -12.03 12.15
N ARG A 120 2.18 -10.76 12.32
CA ARG A 120 1.66 -9.91 13.38
C ARG A 120 0.92 -8.71 12.80
N ASN A 121 -0.38 -8.63 13.14
CA ASN A 121 -1.13 -7.40 12.92
C ASN A 121 -0.66 -6.36 13.95
N ILE A 122 -0.03 -5.28 13.48
CA ILE A 122 0.65 -4.31 14.35
C ILE A 122 -0.32 -3.67 15.33
N TYR A 123 -1.47 -3.21 14.87
CA TYR A 123 -2.43 -2.47 15.70
C TYR A 123 -3.61 -3.33 16.17
N GLY A 124 -3.58 -4.65 15.92
CA GLY A 124 -4.68 -5.56 16.29
C GLY A 124 -6.01 -5.13 15.67
N GLU A 125 -7.11 -5.45 16.36
CA GLU A 125 -8.47 -5.07 15.92
C GLU A 125 -8.70 -3.54 15.96
N TYR A 126 -7.92 -2.80 16.72
CA TYR A 126 -8.07 -1.35 16.92
C TYR A 126 -7.49 -0.50 15.78
N GLY A 127 -6.63 -1.07 14.94
CA GLY A 127 -6.09 -0.40 13.75
C GLY A 127 -7.04 -0.36 12.56
N LEU A 128 -8.13 -1.11 12.64
CA LEU A 128 -9.08 -1.34 11.54
C LEU A 128 -10.23 -0.31 11.51
N HIS A 129 -9.92 0.99 11.64
CA HIS A 129 -10.84 2.02 11.15
C HIS A 129 -10.81 2.15 9.61
N LEU A 130 -10.07 1.28 8.94
CA LEU A 130 -10.04 1.13 7.50
C LEU A 130 -11.05 0.05 7.15
N ALA A 131 -12.22 0.49 6.72
CA ALA A 131 -13.32 -0.33 6.27
C ALA A 131 -12.82 -1.55 5.46
N GLU A 132 -13.40 -2.71 5.78
CA GLU A 132 -13.29 -3.98 5.10
C GLU A 132 -12.07 -4.84 5.47
N ILE A 133 -12.41 -5.87 6.22
CA ILE A 133 -11.52 -6.97 6.59
C ILE A 133 -11.47 -7.93 5.40
N HIS A 134 -10.29 -8.19 4.87
CA HIS A 134 -10.06 -9.33 3.99
C HIS A 134 -10.37 -10.62 4.74
N GLN A 135 -11.59 -11.15 4.56
CA GLN A 135 -12.05 -12.34 5.28
C GLN A 135 -11.37 -13.62 4.78
N ASP A 136 -10.85 -13.64 3.54
CA ASP A 136 -10.31 -14.82 2.86
C ASP A 136 -8.78 -14.88 2.86
N PHE A 137 -8.14 -14.33 3.88
CA PHE A 137 -6.68 -14.40 4.00
C PHE A 137 -6.21 -15.84 4.30
N PRO A 138 -5.41 -16.48 3.39
CA PRO A 138 -5.09 -17.91 3.47
C PRO A 138 -4.15 -18.28 4.64
N PHE A 139 -3.46 -17.32 5.25
CA PHE A 139 -2.48 -17.53 6.32
C PHE A 139 -2.99 -17.06 7.69
N LYS A 140 -4.30 -17.19 7.97
CA LYS A 140 -4.88 -16.84 9.27
C LYS A 140 -4.28 -17.64 10.42
N ASP A 141 -3.89 -18.91 10.17
CA ASP A 141 -3.21 -19.80 11.09
C ASP A 141 -1.79 -19.33 11.48
N LYS A 142 -1.18 -18.46 10.67
CA LYS A 142 0.12 -17.83 10.92
C LYS A 142 0.06 -16.56 11.75
N ILE A 143 -1.15 -16.07 12.06
CA ILE A 143 -1.31 -14.87 12.89
C ILE A 143 -0.86 -15.19 14.33
N ALA A 144 0.18 -14.51 14.78
CA ALA A 144 0.76 -14.69 16.10
C ALA A 144 0.81 -13.38 16.88
N LYS A 145 0.57 -13.44 18.19
CA LYS A 145 0.78 -12.30 19.09
C LYS A 145 2.26 -12.08 19.37
N ASP A 146 3.01 -13.16 19.54
CA ASP A 146 4.42 -13.18 19.91
C ASP A 146 5.16 -14.17 19.01
N GLY A 147 5.75 -13.68 17.93
CA GLY A 147 6.62 -14.49 17.08
C GLY A 147 8.04 -14.49 17.61
N CYS A 148 8.61 -15.67 17.88
CA CYS A 148 10.00 -15.82 18.34
C CYS A 148 10.95 -16.11 17.17
N TYR A 149 10.95 -15.30 16.13
CA TYR A 149 11.82 -15.45 14.95
C TYR A 149 13.06 -14.55 15.03
N ARG A 150 14.13 -14.96 14.35
CA ARG A 150 15.39 -14.21 14.26
C ARG A 150 15.28 -12.92 13.46
N ALA A 151 14.36 -12.86 12.50
CA ALA A 151 14.11 -11.68 11.69
C ALA A 151 12.71 -11.09 11.93
N ASN A 152 12.62 -9.77 11.81
CA ASN A 152 11.38 -9.02 11.62
C ASN A 152 11.37 -8.42 10.22
N VAL A 153 10.24 -8.48 9.53
CA VAL A 153 10.02 -7.79 8.25
C VAL A 153 8.82 -6.86 8.42
N PHE A 154 9.08 -5.56 8.42
CA PHE A 154 8.07 -4.54 8.65
C PHE A 154 7.45 -4.09 7.31
N HIS A 155 6.25 -4.57 7.05
CA HIS A 155 5.41 -4.20 5.90
C HIS A 155 4.56 -2.97 6.23
N ILE A 156 5.23 -1.90 6.58
CA ILE A 156 4.68 -0.55 6.81
C ILE A 156 5.69 0.44 6.24
N ASN A 157 5.24 1.66 5.92
CA ASN A 157 6.17 2.66 5.42
C ASN A 157 7.06 3.25 6.54
N ALA A 158 8.13 3.90 6.14
CA ALA A 158 9.10 4.46 7.08
C ALA A 158 8.50 5.49 8.06
N ASP A 159 7.48 6.25 7.65
CA ASP A 159 6.77 7.20 8.50
C ASP A 159 5.98 6.55 9.64
N GLU A 160 5.61 5.28 9.49
CA GLU A 160 4.91 4.53 10.52
C GLU A 160 5.85 3.83 11.54
N MET A 161 7.13 3.63 11.21
CA MET A 161 8.06 2.82 12.01
C MET A 161 8.20 3.28 13.46
N VAL A 162 8.29 4.59 13.68
CA VAL A 162 8.40 5.14 15.06
C VAL A 162 7.12 4.88 15.86
N ASN A 163 5.95 5.02 15.23
CA ASN A 163 4.68 4.73 15.89
C ASN A 163 4.53 3.22 16.16
N ALA A 164 4.96 2.38 15.22
CA ALA A 164 4.97 0.93 15.40
C ALA A 164 5.87 0.52 16.58
N GLN A 165 7.07 1.12 16.73
CA GLN A 165 7.94 0.86 17.88
C GLN A 165 7.28 1.26 19.22
N ILE A 166 6.63 2.42 19.26
CA ILE A 166 5.92 2.88 20.47
C ILE A 166 4.80 1.91 20.84
N HIS A 167 4.05 1.43 19.84
CA HIS A 167 2.90 0.54 20.04
C HIS A 167 3.31 -0.89 20.42
N LEU A 168 4.30 -1.44 19.72
CA LEU A 168 4.77 -2.82 19.91
C LEU A 168 5.72 -2.96 21.10
N GLY A 169 6.33 -1.89 21.57
CA GLY A 169 7.40 -1.88 22.54
C GLY A 169 8.78 -2.15 21.93
N LYS A 170 9.83 -1.80 22.67
CA LYS A 170 11.22 -1.96 22.20
C LYS A 170 11.66 -3.42 22.11
N ASP A 171 11.09 -4.28 22.93
CA ASP A 171 11.51 -5.68 23.05
C ASP A 171 11.35 -6.47 21.76
N ILE A 172 10.39 -6.09 20.89
CA ILE A 172 10.21 -6.78 19.60
C ILE A 172 11.34 -6.48 18.62
N PHE A 173 12.05 -5.36 18.81
CA PHE A 173 13.19 -4.97 17.96
C PHE A 173 14.52 -5.51 18.48
N THR A 174 14.56 -5.91 19.76
CA THR A 174 15.80 -6.31 20.43
C THR A 174 16.16 -7.77 20.10
N ASP A 175 17.44 -8.05 19.92
CA ASP A 175 18.01 -9.38 19.62
C ASP A 175 17.51 -9.98 18.29
N ARG A 176 16.97 -9.17 17.36
CA ARG A 176 16.46 -9.60 16.07
C ARG A 176 17.02 -8.75 14.95
N TYR A 177 17.10 -9.33 13.77
CA TYR A 177 17.44 -8.58 12.55
C TYR A 177 16.17 -7.92 12.00
N ASN A 178 16.15 -6.60 11.97
CA ASN A 178 14.99 -5.80 11.63
C ASN A 178 15.10 -5.32 10.18
N ILE A 179 14.14 -5.69 9.34
CA ILE A 179 14.08 -5.35 7.94
C ILE A 179 12.89 -4.42 7.70
N GLY A 180 13.13 -3.23 7.19
CA GLY A 180 12.07 -2.34 6.72
C GLY A 180 11.73 -2.67 5.26
N TYR A 181 10.53 -3.12 4.95
CA TYR A 181 10.11 -3.36 3.58
C TYR A 181 9.20 -2.22 3.13
N TRP A 182 9.82 -1.16 2.62
CA TRP A 182 9.20 0.16 2.46
C TRP A 182 8.85 0.49 1.02
N ALA A 183 7.78 1.28 0.85
CA ALA A 183 7.39 1.89 -0.40
C ALA A 183 7.61 3.41 -0.37
N TRP A 184 7.95 3.97 -1.51
CA TRP A 184 8.05 5.41 -1.75
C TRP A 184 7.93 5.68 -3.25
N GLU A 185 7.33 6.80 -3.64
CA GLU A 185 7.01 7.07 -5.04
C GLU A 185 7.73 8.28 -5.63
N LEU A 186 8.71 8.87 -4.93
CA LEU A 186 9.54 9.94 -5.46
C LEU A 186 11.03 9.59 -5.41
N SER A 187 11.84 10.28 -6.21
CA SER A 187 13.25 9.96 -6.39
C SER A 187 14.15 10.27 -5.17
N GLN A 188 13.67 11.09 -4.24
CA GLN A 188 14.41 11.41 -3.01
C GLN A 188 13.62 10.97 -1.79
N PHE A 189 14.23 10.14 -0.95
CA PHE A 189 13.65 9.71 0.32
C PHE A 189 13.50 10.89 1.29
N PRO A 190 12.34 11.04 1.97
CA PRO A 190 12.09 12.18 2.84
C PRO A 190 13.06 12.26 4.01
N HIS A 191 13.69 13.42 4.18
CA HIS A 191 14.58 13.65 5.32
C HIS A 191 13.87 13.44 6.68
N ALA A 192 12.58 13.79 6.75
CA ALA A 192 11.77 13.61 7.96
C ALA A 192 11.60 12.13 8.38
N TRP A 193 11.81 11.18 7.47
CA TRP A 193 11.68 9.74 7.73
C TRP A 193 12.98 9.05 8.09
N ARG A 194 14.11 9.77 8.09
CA ARG A 194 15.44 9.20 8.40
C ARG A 194 15.54 8.59 9.80
N SER A 195 14.72 9.03 10.75
CA SER A 195 14.66 8.39 12.07
C SER A 195 14.22 6.93 12.04
N ALA A 196 13.43 6.53 11.04
CA ALA A 196 13.04 5.14 10.85
C ALA A 196 14.23 4.22 10.50
N LEU A 197 15.26 4.75 9.84
CA LEU A 197 16.49 4.03 9.51
C LEU A 197 17.25 3.56 10.75
N GLN A 198 17.05 4.20 11.91
CA GLN A 198 17.66 3.79 13.18
C GLN A 198 16.95 2.57 13.83
N LEU A 199 15.81 2.15 13.28
CA LEU A 199 14.98 1.06 13.78
C LEU A 199 15.15 -0.23 12.98
N VAL A 200 15.96 -0.21 11.92
CA VAL A 200 16.16 -1.33 11.01
C VAL A 200 17.64 -1.55 10.76
N ASP A 201 17.99 -2.79 10.46
CA ASP A 201 19.35 -3.20 10.08
C ASP A 201 19.53 -3.18 8.57
N GLU A 202 18.42 -3.28 7.82
CA GLU A 202 18.38 -3.34 6.37
C GLU A 202 17.03 -2.86 5.84
N VAL A 203 17.00 -2.36 4.60
CA VAL A 203 15.76 -2.01 3.92
C VAL A 203 15.57 -2.87 2.67
N TRP A 204 14.38 -3.45 2.53
CA TRP A 204 13.92 -4.06 1.28
C TRP A 204 13.08 -3.06 0.51
N ALA A 205 13.35 -2.94 -0.77
CA ALA A 205 12.66 -2.04 -1.69
C ALA A 205 11.99 -2.84 -2.81
N PRO A 206 10.67 -2.63 -3.07
CA PRO A 206 9.94 -3.37 -4.11
C PRO A 206 10.46 -3.18 -5.52
N SER A 207 11.14 -2.07 -5.80
CA SER A 207 11.67 -1.74 -7.11
C SER A 207 13.04 -1.05 -7.03
N ARG A 208 13.75 -1.04 -8.15
CA ARG A 208 15.02 -0.30 -8.30
C ARG A 208 14.84 1.20 -8.05
N PHE A 209 13.70 1.75 -8.44
CA PHE A 209 13.40 3.16 -8.22
C PHE A 209 13.37 3.51 -6.72
N ILE A 210 12.71 2.67 -5.91
CA ILE A 210 12.69 2.85 -4.45
C ILE A 210 14.05 2.54 -3.84
N GLU A 211 14.71 1.46 -4.27
CA GLU A 211 16.04 1.09 -3.83
C GLU A 211 17.01 2.28 -3.93
N GLN A 212 17.07 2.91 -5.12
CA GLN A 212 17.95 4.06 -5.36
C GLN A 212 17.57 5.25 -4.46
N SER A 213 16.27 5.58 -4.38
CA SER A 213 15.79 6.69 -3.55
C SER A 213 16.19 6.55 -2.08
N ILE A 214 16.14 5.34 -1.53
CA ILE A 214 16.49 5.07 -0.13
C ILE A 214 18.02 4.96 0.04
N ALA A 215 18.72 4.29 -0.88
CA ALA A 215 20.17 4.11 -0.81
C ALA A 215 20.91 5.46 -0.80
N ASP A 216 20.42 6.45 -1.52
CA ASP A 216 20.97 7.82 -1.52
C ASP A 216 20.81 8.55 -0.16
N ALA A 217 19.98 8.02 0.74
CA ALA A 217 19.69 8.63 2.04
C ALA A 217 20.34 7.93 3.24
N THR A 218 20.96 6.75 3.06
CA THR A 218 21.51 5.93 4.15
C THR A 218 22.73 5.14 3.73
N SER A 219 23.52 4.71 4.72
CA SER A 219 24.61 3.72 4.56
C SER A 219 24.16 2.29 4.89
N LEU A 220 22.92 2.08 5.32
CA LEU A 220 22.39 0.74 5.55
C LEU A 220 22.29 -0.03 4.23
N PRO A 221 22.36 -1.36 4.26
CA PRO A 221 22.02 -2.17 3.08
C PRO A 221 20.61 -1.88 2.62
N VAL A 222 20.45 -1.52 1.35
CA VAL A 222 19.14 -1.40 0.69
C VAL A 222 19.10 -2.43 -0.43
N ILE A 223 18.17 -3.37 -0.33
CA ILE A 223 18.14 -4.54 -1.21
C ILE A 223 16.84 -4.54 -2.01
N ARG A 224 16.96 -4.69 -3.33
CA ARG A 224 15.79 -4.84 -4.18
C ARG A 224 15.13 -6.20 -3.98
N MET A 225 13.96 -6.18 -3.40
CA MET A 225 13.09 -7.34 -3.18
C MET A 225 11.74 -7.10 -3.87
N PRO A 226 11.46 -7.74 -5.01
CA PRO A 226 10.20 -7.52 -5.72
C PRO A 226 9.02 -8.11 -4.96
N LEU A 227 7.81 -7.64 -5.29
CA LEU A 227 6.57 -8.24 -4.81
C LEU A 227 6.21 -9.45 -5.65
N ALA A 228 5.64 -10.46 -5.00
CA ALA A 228 4.98 -11.56 -5.68
C ALA A 228 3.66 -11.08 -6.30
N VAL A 229 3.27 -11.70 -7.41
CA VAL A 229 2.00 -11.45 -8.08
C VAL A 229 1.41 -12.81 -8.48
N GLU A 230 0.45 -13.27 -7.70
CA GLU A 230 -0.31 -14.47 -7.98
C GLU A 230 -1.65 -14.40 -7.26
N PHE A 231 -2.69 -14.79 -7.94
CA PHE A 231 -4.04 -14.93 -7.37
C PHE A 231 -4.83 -15.96 -8.19
N PRO A 232 -5.85 -16.60 -7.61
CA PRO A 232 -6.74 -17.48 -8.33
C PRO A 232 -7.38 -16.77 -9.52
N GLU A 233 -7.41 -17.42 -10.68
CA GLU A 233 -8.03 -16.82 -11.86
C GLU A 233 -9.48 -16.47 -11.55
N PRO A 234 -9.89 -15.20 -11.71
CA PRO A 234 -11.24 -14.78 -11.40
C PRO A 234 -12.23 -15.38 -12.41
N ASN A 235 -13.36 -15.87 -11.90
CA ASN A 235 -14.43 -16.50 -12.69
C ASN A 235 -15.80 -16.11 -12.15
N GLY A 236 -16.86 -16.41 -12.93
CA GLY A 236 -18.26 -16.27 -12.52
C GLY A 236 -18.82 -14.84 -12.59
N MET A 237 -18.04 -13.85 -13.09
CA MET A 237 -18.53 -12.50 -13.37
C MET A 237 -18.48 -12.21 -14.86
N THR A 238 -19.39 -11.36 -15.33
CA THR A 238 -19.50 -10.88 -16.72
C THR A 238 -19.39 -9.37 -16.76
N ARG A 239 -19.24 -8.78 -17.93
CA ARG A 239 -19.31 -7.33 -18.13
C ARG A 239 -20.63 -6.73 -17.59
N GLU A 240 -21.73 -7.43 -17.80
CA GLU A 240 -23.05 -7.06 -17.27
C GLU A 240 -23.04 -6.92 -15.73
N SER A 241 -22.29 -7.77 -15.00
CA SER A 241 -22.17 -7.70 -13.53
C SER A 241 -21.63 -6.34 -13.06
N PHE A 242 -20.94 -5.62 -13.93
CA PHE A 242 -20.38 -4.30 -13.67
C PHE A 242 -21.07 -3.19 -14.46
N GLY A 243 -22.15 -3.51 -15.22
CA GLY A 243 -22.81 -2.56 -16.11
C GLY A 243 -21.95 -2.11 -17.29
N LEU A 244 -21.03 -2.96 -17.73
CA LEU A 244 -20.13 -2.67 -18.84
C LEU A 244 -20.68 -3.18 -20.16
N PRO A 245 -20.45 -2.47 -21.29
CA PRO A 245 -20.86 -2.92 -22.62
C PRO A 245 -20.03 -4.11 -23.10
N ASP A 246 -20.67 -5.03 -23.84
CA ASP A 246 -20.04 -6.20 -24.42
C ASP A 246 -19.46 -5.97 -25.82
N ASP A 247 -19.90 -4.91 -26.49
CA ASP A 247 -19.72 -4.63 -27.93
C ASP A 247 -18.49 -3.78 -28.27
N ARG A 248 -17.68 -3.38 -27.28
CA ARG A 248 -16.55 -2.47 -27.50
C ARG A 248 -15.30 -2.86 -26.73
N PHE A 249 -14.16 -2.35 -27.20
CA PHE A 249 -12.87 -2.50 -26.51
C PHE A 249 -12.82 -1.61 -25.27
N LEU A 250 -12.52 -2.19 -24.10
CA LEU A 250 -12.54 -1.47 -22.83
C LEU A 250 -11.13 -1.28 -22.26
N PHE A 251 -10.73 -0.01 -22.15
CA PHE A 251 -9.58 0.39 -21.36
C PHE A 251 -9.99 0.45 -19.89
N LEU A 252 -9.17 -0.08 -19.00
CA LEU A 252 -9.36 0.03 -17.55
C LEU A 252 -8.28 0.91 -16.94
N PHE A 253 -8.71 1.86 -16.17
CA PHE A 253 -7.86 2.60 -15.24
C PHE A 253 -8.48 2.57 -13.84
N PHE A 254 -7.68 2.34 -12.79
CA PHE A 254 -8.18 2.47 -11.44
C PHE A 254 -7.21 3.20 -10.51
N PHE A 255 -7.77 3.91 -9.56
CA PHE A 255 -7.00 4.64 -8.56
C PHE A 255 -7.79 4.83 -7.26
N ASP A 256 -7.06 5.24 -6.23
CA ASP A 256 -7.60 5.62 -4.93
C ASP A 256 -7.30 7.09 -4.68
N PHE A 257 -8.31 7.86 -4.29
CA PHE A 257 -8.16 9.29 -3.99
C PHE A 257 -7.19 9.54 -2.83
N THR A 258 -7.01 8.59 -1.92
CA THR A 258 -6.02 8.68 -0.84
C THR A 258 -4.58 8.52 -1.31
N SER A 259 -4.38 8.04 -2.55
CA SER A 259 -3.06 7.83 -3.18
C SER A 259 -2.57 9.02 -4.02
N TYR A 260 -3.16 10.18 -3.82
CA TYR A 260 -2.85 11.44 -4.53
C TYR A 260 -3.18 11.40 -6.04
N VAL A 261 -4.29 12.03 -6.39
CA VAL A 261 -4.89 12.01 -7.74
C VAL A 261 -3.90 12.45 -8.82
N GLN A 262 -3.13 13.52 -8.55
CA GLN A 262 -2.15 14.06 -9.48
C GLN A 262 -1.06 13.05 -9.85
N ARG A 263 -0.65 12.21 -8.88
CA ARG A 263 0.31 11.14 -9.12
C ARG A 263 -0.25 10.05 -10.05
N LYS A 264 -1.52 9.70 -9.86
CA LYS A 264 -2.22 8.69 -10.67
C LYS A 264 -2.63 9.22 -12.04
N ASN A 265 -2.87 10.52 -12.16
CA ASN A 265 -3.13 11.24 -13.42
C ASN A 265 -4.36 10.73 -14.22
N PRO A 266 -5.54 10.57 -13.59
CA PRO A 266 -6.75 10.13 -14.29
C PRO A 266 -7.17 11.07 -15.43
N GLU A 267 -6.98 12.38 -15.25
CA GLU A 267 -7.27 13.38 -16.30
C GLU A 267 -6.43 13.13 -17.55
N GLY A 268 -5.15 12.76 -17.40
CA GLY A 268 -4.28 12.39 -18.51
C GLY A 268 -4.77 11.15 -19.26
N ALA A 269 -5.27 10.14 -18.53
CA ALA A 269 -5.83 8.92 -19.11
C ALA A 269 -7.10 9.22 -19.93
N ILE A 270 -8.02 10.02 -19.38
CA ILE A 270 -9.26 10.42 -20.06
C ILE A 270 -8.94 11.27 -21.28
N ARG A 271 -8.03 12.26 -21.16
CA ARG A 271 -7.61 13.10 -22.29
C ARG A 271 -7.00 12.27 -23.43
N ALA A 272 -6.16 11.29 -23.11
CA ALA A 272 -5.60 10.40 -24.12
C ALA A 272 -6.69 9.58 -24.81
N PHE A 273 -7.67 9.08 -24.06
CA PHE A 273 -8.82 8.35 -24.60
C PHE A 273 -9.63 9.21 -25.57
N LEU A 274 -10.04 10.42 -25.17
CA LEU A 274 -10.82 11.32 -26.01
C LEU A 274 -10.08 11.76 -27.28
N GLN A 275 -8.75 11.92 -27.21
CA GLN A 275 -7.94 12.21 -28.39
C GLN A 275 -7.72 10.99 -29.30
N ALA A 276 -7.67 9.79 -28.72
CA ALA A 276 -7.56 8.56 -29.50
C ALA A 276 -8.84 8.25 -30.28
N PHE A 277 -9.99 8.53 -29.67
CA PHE A 277 -11.32 8.23 -30.21
C PHE A 277 -12.19 9.51 -30.16
N PRO A 278 -11.98 10.46 -31.07
CA PRO A 278 -12.65 11.77 -31.02
C PRO A 278 -14.14 11.73 -31.39
N ASP A 279 -14.56 10.72 -32.15
CA ASP A 279 -15.96 10.56 -32.56
C ASP A 279 -16.74 9.81 -31.47
N VAL A 280 -17.72 10.49 -30.88
CA VAL A 280 -18.60 9.93 -29.83
C VAL A 280 -19.49 8.82 -30.35
N ASP A 281 -19.87 8.90 -31.64
CA ASP A 281 -20.73 7.90 -32.31
C ASP A 281 -19.93 6.63 -32.68
N ASP A 282 -18.60 6.70 -32.68
CA ASP A 282 -17.74 5.54 -32.86
C ASP A 282 -17.65 4.73 -31.55
N ALA A 283 -18.56 3.78 -31.39
CA ALA A 283 -18.66 2.94 -30.21
C ALA A 283 -17.58 1.85 -30.11
N CYS A 284 -16.47 1.93 -30.89
CA CYS A 284 -15.45 0.87 -30.94
C CYS A 284 -14.68 0.72 -29.62
N ALA A 285 -14.59 1.76 -28.80
CA ALA A 285 -13.86 1.75 -27.53
C ALA A 285 -14.60 2.47 -26.40
N GLY A 286 -14.27 2.12 -25.15
CA GLY A 286 -14.67 2.81 -23.93
C GLY A 286 -13.56 2.81 -22.89
N ILE A 287 -13.65 3.71 -21.91
CA ILE A 287 -12.73 3.77 -20.78
C ILE A 287 -13.49 3.61 -19.47
N VAL A 288 -13.06 2.63 -18.66
CA VAL A 288 -13.60 2.33 -17.35
C VAL A 288 -12.68 2.93 -16.30
N ILE A 289 -13.20 3.87 -15.52
CA ILE A 289 -12.47 4.53 -14.43
C ILE A 289 -13.01 4.00 -13.11
N LYS A 290 -12.28 3.08 -12.46
CA LYS A 290 -12.64 2.56 -11.15
C LYS A 290 -11.98 3.38 -10.05
N MET A 291 -12.77 3.89 -9.12
CA MET A 291 -12.34 4.82 -8.07
C MET A 291 -12.56 4.23 -6.68
N ASN A 292 -11.64 4.57 -5.76
CA ASN A 292 -11.78 4.31 -4.32
C ASN A 292 -11.51 5.59 -3.52
N GLY A 293 -11.90 5.60 -2.25
CA GLY A 293 -11.54 6.67 -1.30
C GLY A 293 -12.31 7.98 -1.49
N MET A 294 -13.42 7.99 -2.26
CA MET A 294 -14.24 9.18 -2.50
C MET A 294 -14.76 9.78 -1.18
N ASP A 295 -15.27 8.93 -0.28
CA ASP A 295 -15.77 9.36 1.04
C ASP A 295 -14.70 9.95 1.94
N LEU A 296 -13.45 9.53 1.76
CA LEU A 296 -12.30 10.03 2.50
C LEU A 296 -11.72 11.33 1.91
N ARG A 297 -11.99 11.58 0.62
CA ARG A 297 -11.51 12.74 -0.15
C ARG A 297 -12.62 13.38 -1.00
N PRO A 298 -13.74 13.82 -0.37
CA PRO A 298 -14.90 14.30 -1.12
C PRO A 298 -14.63 15.56 -1.96
N LYS A 299 -13.70 16.41 -1.54
CA LYS A 299 -13.35 17.63 -2.31
C LYS A 299 -12.57 17.30 -3.57
N GLU A 300 -11.60 16.40 -3.46
CA GLU A 300 -10.80 15.92 -4.58
C GLU A 300 -11.68 15.14 -5.58
N TYR A 301 -12.61 14.33 -5.06
CA TYR A 301 -13.61 13.64 -5.89
C TYR A 301 -14.47 14.63 -6.67
N GLN A 302 -15.07 15.63 -6.02
CA GLN A 302 -15.89 16.65 -6.69
C GLN A 302 -15.09 17.44 -7.73
N ALA A 303 -13.85 17.84 -7.40
CA ALA A 303 -12.98 18.53 -8.33
C ALA A 303 -12.68 17.68 -9.58
N PHE A 304 -12.41 16.38 -9.38
CA PHE A 304 -12.19 15.43 -10.47
C PHE A 304 -13.44 15.29 -11.36
N ILE A 305 -14.63 15.07 -10.79
CA ILE A 305 -15.88 14.95 -11.56
C ILE A 305 -16.17 16.23 -12.35
N GLN A 306 -15.87 17.41 -11.81
CA GLN A 306 -16.03 18.68 -12.52
C GLN A 306 -14.99 18.90 -13.64
N SER A 307 -13.84 18.22 -13.59
CA SER A 307 -12.78 18.35 -14.58
C SER A 307 -12.93 17.45 -15.79
N ILE A 308 -13.85 16.49 -15.75
CA ILE A 308 -14.08 15.52 -16.82
C ILE A 308 -15.46 15.70 -17.47
N ASP A 309 -15.55 15.34 -18.74
CA ASP A 309 -16.83 15.28 -19.46
C ASP A 309 -17.58 13.98 -19.06
N CYS A 310 -18.41 14.09 -18.03
CA CYS A 310 -19.23 12.97 -17.56
C CYS A 310 -20.42 12.64 -18.48
N GLU A 311 -20.69 13.45 -19.52
CA GLU A 311 -21.81 13.22 -20.46
C GLU A 311 -21.40 12.27 -21.61
N ASP A 312 -20.09 12.09 -21.85
CA ASP A 312 -19.63 11.12 -22.84
C ASP A 312 -19.92 9.68 -22.38
N PRO A 313 -20.82 8.93 -23.07
CA PRO A 313 -21.25 7.59 -22.63
C PRO A 313 -20.13 6.52 -22.73
N ARG A 314 -19.00 6.86 -23.31
CA ARG A 314 -17.83 5.96 -23.41
C ARG A 314 -16.95 6.04 -22.18
N ILE A 315 -17.13 7.06 -21.31
CA ILE A 315 -16.43 7.21 -20.03
C ILE A 315 -17.30 6.59 -18.93
N ILE A 316 -16.94 5.40 -18.45
CA ILE A 316 -17.70 4.63 -17.48
C ILE A 316 -17.05 4.80 -16.11
N LEU A 317 -17.73 5.47 -15.19
CA LEU A 317 -17.26 5.70 -13.84
C LEU A 317 -17.77 4.59 -12.90
N LEU A 318 -16.86 3.88 -12.24
CA LEU A 318 -17.19 2.88 -11.21
C LEU A 318 -16.76 3.42 -9.85
N ASP A 319 -17.72 3.96 -9.10
CA ASP A 319 -17.55 4.55 -7.77
C ASP A 319 -17.88 3.58 -6.62
N LYS A 320 -18.01 2.30 -6.93
CA LYS A 320 -18.27 1.23 -5.96
C LYS A 320 -16.98 0.77 -5.29
N VAL A 321 -17.06 0.44 -4.00
CA VAL A 321 -16.02 -0.36 -3.36
C VAL A 321 -16.17 -1.80 -3.86
N LEU A 322 -15.14 -2.33 -4.50
CA LEU A 322 -15.08 -3.69 -5.00
C LEU A 322 -14.22 -4.55 -4.07
N THR A 323 -14.63 -5.79 -3.88
CA THR A 323 -13.79 -6.82 -3.25
C THR A 323 -12.57 -7.09 -4.12
N ASP A 324 -11.55 -7.74 -3.56
CA ASP A 324 -10.35 -8.13 -4.32
C ASP A 324 -10.72 -9.00 -5.53
N ARG A 325 -11.61 -10.00 -5.33
CA ARG A 325 -12.10 -10.86 -6.41
C ARG A 325 -12.83 -10.08 -7.51
N GLU A 326 -13.70 -9.13 -7.14
CA GLU A 326 -14.38 -8.27 -8.11
C GLU A 326 -13.40 -7.38 -8.87
N THR A 327 -12.39 -6.82 -8.18
CA THR A 327 -11.33 -6.02 -8.82
C THR A 327 -10.54 -6.83 -9.84
N LYS A 328 -10.13 -8.07 -9.50
CA LYS A 328 -9.44 -8.97 -10.42
C LYS A 328 -10.34 -9.38 -11.59
N SER A 329 -11.65 -9.60 -11.33
CA SER A 329 -12.64 -9.88 -12.38
C SER A 329 -12.78 -8.70 -13.34
N LEU A 330 -12.84 -7.49 -12.82
CA LEU A 330 -12.90 -6.28 -13.64
C LEU A 330 -11.67 -6.16 -14.56
N VAL A 331 -10.46 -6.40 -14.03
CA VAL A 331 -9.22 -6.42 -14.84
C VAL A 331 -9.31 -7.49 -15.94
N LYS A 332 -9.82 -8.69 -15.62
CA LYS A 332 -9.97 -9.77 -16.59
C LYS A 332 -10.97 -9.43 -17.71
N LEU A 333 -12.05 -8.74 -17.39
CA LEU A 333 -13.15 -8.41 -18.31
C LEU A 333 -12.86 -7.21 -19.21
N CYS A 334 -11.97 -6.31 -18.81
CA CYS A 334 -11.47 -5.25 -19.68
C CYS A 334 -10.37 -5.76 -20.61
N ASP A 335 -10.12 -5.05 -21.71
CA ASP A 335 -9.23 -5.52 -22.78
C ASP A 335 -7.82 -4.99 -22.64
N CYS A 336 -7.63 -3.81 -22.06
CA CYS A 336 -6.33 -3.18 -21.85
C CYS A 336 -6.29 -2.42 -20.52
N PHE A 337 -5.17 -2.52 -19.81
CA PHE A 337 -4.95 -1.72 -18.61
C PHE A 337 -4.15 -0.46 -18.98
N LEU A 338 -4.71 0.71 -18.66
CA LEU A 338 -4.11 2.02 -18.93
C LEU A 338 -3.63 2.66 -17.64
N SER A 339 -2.39 3.10 -17.56
CA SER A 339 -1.87 3.84 -16.41
C SER A 339 -0.88 4.92 -16.82
N LEU A 340 -1.39 6.12 -17.07
CA LEU A 340 -0.57 7.30 -17.37
C LEU A 340 -0.12 7.98 -16.07
N HIS A 341 0.33 7.19 -15.10
CA HIS A 341 0.82 7.66 -13.81
C HIS A 341 2.06 8.54 -13.95
N ARG A 342 2.23 9.45 -13.00
CA ARG A 342 3.45 10.28 -12.90
C ARG A 342 4.56 9.61 -12.11
N SER A 343 4.21 8.72 -11.20
CA SER A 343 5.15 7.87 -10.48
C SER A 343 4.44 6.71 -9.78
N GLU A 344 5.11 5.56 -9.72
CA GLU A 344 4.70 4.37 -8.97
C GLU A 344 5.87 3.81 -8.18
N GLY A 345 5.61 3.35 -6.95
CA GLY A 345 6.63 2.63 -6.19
C GLY A 345 6.91 1.24 -6.79
N PHE A 346 5.85 0.53 -7.16
CA PHE A 346 5.93 -0.76 -7.85
C PHE A 346 4.99 -0.78 -9.08
N GLY A 347 3.72 -0.43 -8.91
CA GLY A 347 2.72 -0.51 -9.98
C GLY A 347 1.91 -1.80 -9.94
N ARG A 348 1.35 -2.14 -8.78
CA ARG A 348 0.65 -3.41 -8.56
C ARG A 348 -0.46 -3.67 -9.58
N GLY A 349 -1.32 -2.70 -9.88
CA GLY A 349 -2.39 -2.87 -10.86
C GLY A 349 -1.89 -3.22 -12.26
N LEU A 350 -0.74 -2.65 -12.66
CA LEU A 350 -0.05 -3.01 -13.90
C LEU A 350 0.38 -4.49 -13.88
N ALA A 351 1.03 -4.91 -12.79
CA ALA A 351 1.51 -6.29 -12.66
C ALA A 351 0.36 -7.31 -12.60
N GLU A 352 -0.77 -6.98 -11.97
CA GLU A 352 -1.98 -7.81 -11.94
C GLU A 352 -2.63 -7.95 -13.33
N ALA A 353 -2.67 -6.86 -14.10
CA ALA A 353 -3.15 -6.89 -15.47
C ALA A 353 -2.24 -7.74 -16.37
N MET A 354 -0.92 -7.57 -16.24
CA MET A 354 0.07 -8.39 -16.93
C MET A 354 -0.07 -9.88 -16.56
N TYR A 355 -0.28 -10.21 -15.29
CA TYR A 355 -0.50 -11.58 -14.82
C TYR A 355 -1.70 -12.25 -15.55
N LEU A 356 -2.76 -11.46 -15.81
CA LEU A 356 -3.95 -11.90 -16.55
C LEU A 356 -3.79 -11.85 -18.09
N GLY A 357 -2.60 -11.58 -18.60
CA GLY A 357 -2.33 -11.52 -20.03
C GLY A 357 -2.94 -10.30 -20.73
N LYS A 358 -3.23 -9.23 -19.99
CA LYS A 358 -3.75 -8.00 -20.59
C LYS A 358 -2.62 -7.14 -21.14
N PRO A 359 -2.75 -6.56 -22.34
CA PRO A 359 -1.88 -5.48 -22.76
C PRO A 359 -1.94 -4.33 -21.77
N VAL A 360 -0.80 -3.72 -21.51
CA VAL A 360 -0.64 -2.63 -20.56
C VAL A 360 -0.05 -1.43 -21.27
N ILE A 361 -0.72 -0.29 -21.20
CA ILE A 361 -0.19 1.02 -21.63
C ILE A 361 0.19 1.79 -20.36
N ALA A 362 1.45 2.10 -20.17
CA ALA A 362 1.95 2.70 -18.95
C ALA A 362 3.02 3.75 -19.21
N THR A 363 3.12 4.77 -18.34
CA THR A 363 4.25 5.69 -18.38
C THR A 363 5.55 4.91 -18.19
N GLY A 364 6.54 5.15 -19.05
CA GLY A 364 7.87 4.51 -19.00
C GLY A 364 8.76 5.06 -17.88
N TYR A 365 8.23 5.18 -16.64
CA TYR A 365 8.90 5.82 -15.51
C TYR A 365 8.61 5.13 -14.19
N SER A 366 9.62 5.08 -13.31
CA SER A 366 9.59 4.65 -11.91
C SER A 366 9.52 3.13 -11.69
N GLY A 367 8.79 2.68 -10.67
CA GLY A 367 8.89 1.31 -10.16
C GLY A 367 8.37 0.21 -11.10
N ASN A 368 7.47 0.54 -12.01
CA ASN A 368 6.97 -0.43 -13.00
C ASN A 368 8.07 -0.88 -13.99
N LEU A 369 9.11 -0.09 -14.22
CA LEU A 369 10.21 -0.46 -15.13
C LEU A 369 10.99 -1.71 -14.67
N ASP A 370 10.78 -2.18 -13.47
CA ASP A 370 11.36 -3.43 -13.02
C ASP A 370 10.74 -4.67 -13.67
N PHE A 371 9.53 -4.53 -14.23
CA PHE A 371 8.80 -5.63 -14.86
C PHE A 371 8.14 -5.25 -16.22
N THR A 372 8.13 -3.96 -16.59
CA THR A 372 7.64 -3.52 -17.90
C THR A 372 8.81 -3.13 -18.82
N ASN A 373 8.71 -3.51 -20.08
CA ASN A 373 9.64 -3.16 -21.15
C ASN A 373 8.92 -3.16 -22.49
N GLU A 374 9.60 -2.76 -23.56
CA GLU A 374 9.04 -2.65 -24.92
C GLU A 374 8.54 -3.96 -25.54
N HIS A 375 8.94 -5.13 -24.98
CA HIS A 375 8.51 -6.45 -25.48
C HIS A 375 7.25 -6.96 -24.78
N ASN A 376 6.90 -6.42 -23.61
CA ASN A 376 5.79 -6.90 -22.79
C ASN A 376 4.80 -5.81 -22.34
N SER A 377 4.98 -4.57 -22.81
CA SER A 377 4.11 -3.44 -22.47
C SER A 377 4.26 -2.30 -23.48
N CYS A 378 3.28 -1.42 -23.52
CA CYS A 378 3.29 -0.19 -24.30
C CYS A 378 3.81 0.95 -23.42
N LEU A 379 5.12 1.22 -23.44
CA LEU A 379 5.75 2.23 -22.62
C LEU A 379 5.60 3.63 -23.24
N VAL A 380 4.83 4.47 -22.60
CA VAL A 380 4.60 5.86 -23.01
C VAL A 380 5.79 6.73 -22.59
N ASP A 381 6.33 7.47 -23.54
CA ASP A 381 7.38 8.46 -23.30
C ASP A 381 6.90 9.55 -22.32
N TYR A 382 7.84 10.26 -21.72
CA TYR A 382 7.55 11.27 -20.72
C TYR A 382 8.63 12.36 -20.69
N ARG A 383 8.28 13.48 -20.06
CA ARG A 383 9.25 14.47 -19.59
C ARG A 383 9.19 14.59 -18.07
N LEU A 384 10.29 14.95 -17.42
CA LEU A 384 10.29 15.21 -15.98
C LEU A 384 9.82 16.63 -15.70
N ILE A 385 8.80 16.73 -14.85
CA ILE A 385 8.28 18.01 -14.36
C ILE A 385 8.44 18.12 -12.85
N PRO A 386 8.56 19.33 -12.28
CA PRO A 386 8.55 19.52 -10.83
C PRO A 386 7.23 19.04 -10.22
N VAL A 387 7.31 18.37 -9.07
CA VAL A 387 6.14 18.11 -8.22
C VAL A 387 5.76 19.42 -7.53
N ARG A 388 4.53 19.87 -7.70
CA ARG A 388 4.04 21.13 -7.10
C ARG A 388 3.70 20.90 -5.62
N ASP A 389 3.72 21.98 -4.85
CA ASP A 389 3.25 21.94 -3.48
C ASP A 389 1.80 21.43 -3.44
N HIS A 390 1.51 20.55 -2.47
CA HIS A 390 0.23 19.87 -2.25
C HIS A 390 -0.16 18.75 -3.25
N GLU A 391 0.58 18.53 -4.34
CA GLU A 391 0.32 17.39 -5.23
C GLU A 391 0.80 16.07 -4.62
N TYR A 392 1.87 16.12 -3.82
CA TYR A 392 2.41 14.95 -3.13
C TYR A 392 3.18 15.36 -1.84
N PRO A 393 3.30 14.48 -0.83
CA PRO A 393 4.12 14.76 0.35
C PRO A 393 5.58 15.01 0.00
N PHE A 394 6.23 15.94 0.69
CA PHE A 394 7.64 16.28 0.49
C PHE A 394 7.99 16.67 -0.95
N ALA A 395 7.10 17.37 -1.63
CA ALA A 395 7.20 17.74 -3.05
C ALA A 395 8.40 18.64 -3.38
N LYS A 396 8.87 19.42 -2.43
CA LYS A 396 9.92 20.43 -2.67
C LYS A 396 11.19 19.82 -3.25
N GLY A 397 11.57 20.28 -4.45
CA GLY A 397 12.76 19.82 -5.17
C GLY A 397 12.62 18.47 -5.87
N GLN A 398 11.47 17.83 -5.76
CA GLN A 398 11.17 16.56 -6.41
C GLN A 398 10.67 16.75 -7.84
N LYS A 399 10.85 15.70 -8.65
CA LYS A 399 10.32 15.61 -10.00
C LYS A 399 9.63 14.27 -10.20
N TRP A 400 8.67 14.25 -11.11
CA TRP A 400 8.01 13.05 -11.59
C TRP A 400 7.71 13.15 -13.10
N ALA A 401 7.21 12.08 -13.68
CA ALA A 401 6.90 12.03 -15.10
C ALA A 401 5.64 12.83 -15.44
N ASP A 402 5.65 13.49 -16.58
CA ASP A 402 4.48 13.98 -17.28
C ASP A 402 4.41 13.19 -18.60
N PRO A 403 3.50 12.19 -18.71
CA PRO A 403 3.45 11.28 -19.86
C PRO A 403 3.08 12.03 -21.14
N ASP A 404 3.65 11.57 -22.25
CA ASP A 404 3.33 12.05 -23.58
C ASP A 404 1.96 11.53 -24.02
N ILE A 405 1.00 12.43 -24.10
CA ILE A 405 -0.37 12.07 -24.44
C ILE A 405 -0.50 11.59 -25.90
N GLU A 406 0.25 12.16 -26.83
CA GLU A 406 0.21 11.75 -28.24
C GLU A 406 0.77 10.34 -28.42
N HIS A 407 1.83 10.01 -27.71
CA HIS A 407 2.38 8.65 -27.68
C HIS A 407 1.38 7.65 -27.04
N ALA A 408 0.69 8.05 -25.96
CA ALA A 408 -0.36 7.22 -25.37
C ALA A 408 -1.52 7.00 -26.37
N VAL A 409 -1.96 8.03 -27.08
CA VAL A 409 -2.97 7.95 -28.15
C VAL A 409 -2.56 6.95 -29.23
N TRP A 410 -1.30 7.00 -29.67
CA TRP A 410 -0.78 6.06 -30.65
C TRP A 410 -0.88 4.61 -30.18
N PHE A 411 -0.48 4.32 -28.95
CA PHE A 411 -0.61 2.97 -28.38
C PHE A 411 -2.07 2.56 -28.20
N MET A 412 -2.96 3.46 -27.77
CA MET A 412 -4.38 3.16 -27.61
C MET A 412 -5.02 2.76 -28.95
N LYS A 413 -4.75 3.51 -30.01
CA LYS A 413 -5.21 3.15 -31.37
C LYS A 413 -4.61 1.83 -31.83
N ARG A 414 -3.34 1.59 -31.56
CA ARG A 414 -2.66 0.37 -31.98
C ARG A 414 -3.26 -0.89 -31.33
N VAL A 415 -3.49 -0.90 -30.03
CA VAL A 415 -4.04 -2.09 -29.33
C VAL A 415 -5.48 -2.39 -29.73
N VAL A 416 -6.27 -1.37 -30.12
CA VAL A 416 -7.64 -1.54 -30.63
C VAL A 416 -7.61 -2.11 -32.07
N ASN A 417 -6.76 -1.57 -32.94
CA ASN A 417 -6.75 -1.89 -34.36
C ASN A 417 -5.91 -3.12 -34.71
N ASP A 418 -4.98 -3.54 -33.86
CA ASP A 418 -4.09 -4.68 -34.07
C ASP A 418 -4.25 -5.69 -32.93
N THR A 419 -5.25 -6.56 -33.08
CA THR A 419 -5.55 -7.63 -32.12
C THR A 419 -4.37 -8.58 -31.91
N HIS A 420 -3.61 -8.87 -32.97
CA HIS A 420 -2.44 -9.75 -32.87
C HIS A 420 -1.34 -9.11 -32.00
N TYR A 421 -1.05 -7.83 -32.21
CA TYR A 421 -0.13 -7.07 -31.37
C TYR A 421 -0.57 -7.05 -29.89
N ALA A 422 -1.86 -6.74 -29.65
CA ALA A 422 -2.41 -6.70 -28.30
C ALA A 422 -2.29 -8.05 -27.58
N GLN A 423 -2.63 -9.16 -28.27
CA GLN A 423 -2.50 -10.51 -27.72
C GLN A 423 -1.04 -10.90 -27.46
N THR A 424 -0.14 -10.60 -28.39
CA THR A 424 1.29 -10.93 -28.28
C THR A 424 1.92 -10.22 -27.07
N ILE A 425 1.67 -8.93 -26.94
CA ILE A 425 2.23 -8.13 -25.82
C ILE A 425 1.63 -8.60 -24.49
N GLY A 426 0.33 -8.90 -24.44
CA GLY A 426 -0.33 -9.44 -23.25
C GLY A 426 0.21 -10.81 -22.85
N GLN A 427 0.48 -11.70 -23.81
CA GLN A 427 1.08 -13.00 -23.52
C GLN A 427 2.50 -12.85 -22.95
N HIS A 428 3.35 -12.02 -23.57
CA HIS A 428 4.69 -11.75 -23.06
C HIS A 428 4.65 -11.12 -21.65
N ALA A 429 3.65 -10.28 -21.38
CA ALA A 429 3.42 -9.72 -20.06
C ALA A 429 3.13 -10.80 -19.04
N ALA A 430 2.20 -11.72 -19.33
CA ALA A 430 1.85 -12.83 -18.46
C ALA A 430 3.03 -13.75 -18.18
N ASP A 431 3.78 -14.13 -19.23
CA ASP A 431 4.94 -15.00 -19.12
C ASP A 431 6.02 -14.37 -18.22
N PHE A 432 6.26 -13.08 -18.39
CA PHE A 432 7.22 -12.35 -17.56
C PHE A 432 6.82 -12.35 -16.08
N ILE A 433 5.58 -11.94 -15.76
CA ILE A 433 5.12 -11.88 -14.38
C ILE A 433 5.09 -13.26 -13.74
N LYS A 434 4.54 -14.26 -14.41
CA LYS A 434 4.49 -15.64 -13.91
C LYS A 434 5.87 -16.26 -13.69
N THR A 435 6.86 -15.85 -14.48
CA THR A 435 8.24 -16.35 -14.36
C THR A 435 8.99 -15.66 -13.23
N TYR A 436 8.96 -14.32 -13.17
CA TYR A 436 9.87 -13.55 -12.33
C TYR A 436 9.23 -12.99 -11.06
N HIS A 437 7.89 -12.95 -11.01
CA HIS A 437 7.10 -12.44 -9.90
C HIS A 437 6.17 -13.47 -9.28
N SER A 438 6.31 -14.76 -9.61
CA SER A 438 5.60 -15.82 -8.88
C SER A 438 6.05 -15.86 -7.40
N PRO A 439 5.20 -16.34 -6.48
CA PRO A 439 5.59 -16.54 -5.08
C PRO A 439 6.87 -17.34 -4.92
N SER A 440 7.10 -18.38 -5.73
CA SER A 440 8.31 -19.18 -5.69
C SER A 440 9.56 -18.40 -6.13
N ALA A 441 9.47 -17.63 -7.23
CA ALA A 441 10.60 -16.83 -7.72
C ALA A 441 10.99 -15.72 -6.73
N VAL A 442 10.00 -15.04 -6.16
CA VAL A 442 10.22 -13.98 -5.16
C VAL A 442 10.69 -14.59 -3.84
N GLY A 443 10.05 -15.68 -3.41
CA GLY A 443 10.41 -16.38 -2.18
C GLY A 443 11.83 -16.94 -2.20
N ALA A 444 12.32 -17.41 -3.34
CA ALA A 444 13.70 -17.82 -3.51
C ALA A 444 14.70 -16.67 -3.21
N LYS A 445 14.36 -15.42 -3.62
CA LYS A 445 15.18 -14.24 -3.29
C LYS A 445 15.15 -13.94 -1.80
N TYR A 446 13.96 -13.99 -1.15
CA TYR A 446 13.83 -13.80 0.30
C TYR A 446 14.65 -14.84 1.07
N ARG A 447 14.47 -16.13 0.73
CA ARG A 447 15.25 -17.21 1.34
C ARG A 447 16.75 -17.04 1.15
N GLY A 448 17.19 -16.71 -0.07
CA GLY A 448 18.61 -16.49 -0.37
C GLY A 448 19.22 -15.37 0.49
N ARG A 449 18.49 -14.26 0.65
CA ARG A 449 18.97 -13.16 1.49
C ARG A 449 19.00 -13.53 2.98
N LEU A 450 17.94 -14.12 3.49
CA LEU A 450 17.86 -14.52 4.89
C LEU A 450 18.90 -15.60 5.24
N ALA A 451 19.17 -16.54 4.32
CA ALA A 451 20.23 -17.54 4.48
C ALA A 451 21.62 -16.90 4.50
N ALA A 452 21.90 -15.93 3.62
CA ALA A 452 23.16 -15.19 3.64
C ALA A 452 23.42 -14.42 4.96
N LEU A 453 22.33 -14.12 5.68
CA LEU A 453 22.37 -13.48 7.01
C LEU A 453 22.31 -14.50 8.17
N ASN A 454 22.31 -15.82 7.90
CA ASN A 454 22.13 -16.90 8.88
C ASN A 454 20.81 -16.78 9.69
N LEU A 455 19.74 -16.27 9.09
CA LEU A 455 18.43 -16.08 9.72
C LEU A 455 17.46 -17.25 9.46
N VAL A 456 17.77 -18.09 8.47
CA VAL A 456 17.02 -19.31 8.07
C VAL A 456 17.96 -20.48 7.84
#